data_a6cce397a6bca3977cb82dd8a573732c
#
_entry.id   a6cce397a6bca3977cb82dd8a573732c
#
_cell.length_a   1.000
_cell.length_b   1.000
_cell.length_c   1.000
_cell.angle_alpha   90.00
_cell.angle_beta   90.00
_cell.angle_gamma   90.00
#
_symmetry.space_group_name_H-M   'P 1'
#
loop_
_entity.id
_entity.type
_entity.pdbx_description
1 polymer ?
#
loop_
_entity_poly.entity_id
_entity_poly.type
_entity_poly.pdbx_seq_one_letter_code
_entity_poly.pdbx_strand_id
1 'polypeptide(L)'
;GRKGAVVALNPKTGEILAMASSPSYDPNLLSSHTSSSVLANYQALTSDEDSPLFNRAIAGNTYSPGSTFKIIDAVAALESGKYNASSVIANPAQLPLPGTNITLPNYTGGQCSTRTQATIEWALAQSCNTPFAQIAMDLGQERIAKTAENFGYGQDLKIPLTV
;
A
#
# COMPACT_ATOMS: atom_id res chain seq x y z
N GLY A 1 -20.07 4.21 -8.92
CA GLY A 1 -19.01 5.05 -8.30
C GLY A 1 -17.70 4.27 -8.17
N ARG A 2 -16.63 4.92 -7.68
CA ARG A 2 -15.36 4.24 -7.40
C ARG A 2 -15.31 3.83 -5.93
N LYS A 3 -14.82 2.62 -5.65
CA LYS A 3 -14.58 2.13 -4.29
C LYS A 3 -13.21 2.62 -3.81
N GLY A 4 -13.11 3.06 -2.57
CA GLY A 4 -11.85 3.52 -2.00
C GLY A 4 -11.98 4.08 -0.60
N ALA A 5 -10.86 4.46 -0.02
CA ALA A 5 -10.80 5.12 1.28
C ALA A 5 -9.71 6.19 1.30
N VAL A 6 -9.88 7.17 2.18
CA VAL A 6 -8.89 8.20 2.48
C VAL A 6 -8.73 8.31 3.99
N VAL A 7 -7.48 8.36 4.45
CA VAL A 7 -7.16 8.64 5.85
C VAL A 7 -6.18 9.82 5.86
N ALA A 8 -6.51 10.87 6.63
CA ALA A 8 -5.62 12.00 6.87
C ALA A 8 -5.11 11.92 8.30
N LEU A 9 -3.80 12.00 8.45
CA LEU A 9 -3.11 11.90 9.73
C LEU A 9 -2.28 13.16 10.01
N ASN A 10 -2.18 13.53 11.28
CA ASN A 10 -1.16 14.47 11.71
C ASN A 10 0.19 13.72 11.82
N PRO A 11 1.19 14.03 11.00
CA PRO A 11 2.43 13.26 10.99
C PRO A 11 3.30 13.44 12.24
N LYS A 12 3.02 14.44 13.06
CA LYS A 12 3.76 14.69 14.31
C LYS A 12 3.16 13.96 15.50
N THR A 13 1.83 13.82 15.55
CA THR A 13 1.12 13.27 16.70
C THR A 13 0.52 11.89 16.44
N GLY A 14 0.35 11.50 15.16
CA GLY A 14 -0.36 10.29 14.76
C GLY A 14 -1.90 10.42 14.84
N GLU A 15 -2.43 11.61 15.19
CA GLU A 15 -3.87 11.83 15.28
C GLU A 15 -4.54 11.63 13.91
N ILE A 16 -5.66 10.91 13.92
CA ILE A 16 -6.51 10.75 12.73
C ILE A 16 -7.35 12.02 12.59
N LEU A 17 -7.06 12.84 11.60
CA LEU A 17 -7.77 14.08 11.30
C LEU A 17 -9.05 13.85 10.48
N ALA A 18 -9.02 12.86 9.59
CA ALA A 18 -10.17 12.44 8.80
C ALA A 18 -10.03 10.99 8.36
N MET A 19 -11.16 10.31 8.24
CA MET A 19 -11.27 8.96 7.70
C MET A 19 -12.55 8.88 6.89
N ALA A 20 -12.43 8.53 5.62
CA ALA A 20 -13.58 8.42 4.71
C ALA A 20 -13.50 7.12 3.91
N SER A 21 -14.63 6.46 3.75
CA SER A 21 -14.80 5.25 2.93
C SER A 21 -15.88 5.49 1.88
N SER A 22 -15.66 5.02 0.66
CA SER A 22 -16.62 5.13 -0.44
C SER A 22 -16.82 3.77 -1.12
N PRO A 23 -18.07 3.39 -1.49
CA PRO A 23 -19.29 4.09 -1.14
C PRO A 23 -19.58 4.08 0.36
N SER A 24 -20.43 4.99 0.79
CA SER A 24 -20.93 5.10 2.16
C SER A 24 -22.45 4.97 2.14
N TYR A 25 -23.08 5.06 3.29
CA TYR A 25 -24.52 4.98 3.44
C TYR A 25 -25.03 6.16 4.30
N ASP A 26 -26.34 6.42 4.23
CA ASP A 26 -27.00 7.36 5.11
C ASP A 26 -27.28 6.69 6.47
N PRO A 27 -26.65 7.09 7.58
CA PRO A 27 -26.86 6.49 8.89
C PRO A 27 -28.31 6.67 9.40
N ASN A 28 -29.08 7.64 8.88
CA ASN A 28 -30.48 7.81 9.25
C ASN A 28 -31.34 6.61 8.86
N LEU A 29 -30.96 5.86 7.85
CA LEU A 29 -31.63 4.63 7.45
C LEU A 29 -31.63 3.57 8.58
N LEU A 30 -30.64 3.60 9.47
CA LEU A 30 -30.46 2.65 10.58
C LEU A 30 -30.81 3.23 11.95
N SER A 31 -31.19 4.50 12.03
CA SER A 31 -31.49 5.20 13.29
C SER A 31 -32.99 5.42 13.55
N SER A 32 -33.88 4.84 12.73
CA SER A 32 -35.32 4.92 12.91
C SER A 32 -35.80 4.14 14.13
N HIS A 33 -36.85 4.63 14.83
CA HIS A 33 -37.52 3.91 15.91
C HIS A 33 -38.40 2.78 15.39
N THR A 34 -38.64 2.65 14.09
CA THR A 34 -39.43 1.56 13.49
C THR A 34 -38.52 0.39 13.13
N SER A 35 -38.48 -0.62 14.00
CA SER A 35 -37.58 -1.78 13.86
C SER A 35 -37.68 -2.51 12.52
N SER A 36 -38.89 -2.63 11.95
CA SER A 36 -39.07 -3.26 10.63
C SER A 36 -38.39 -2.50 9.51
N SER A 37 -38.43 -1.15 9.55
CA SER A 37 -37.77 -0.31 8.57
C SER A 37 -36.24 -0.40 8.69
N VAL A 38 -35.72 -0.39 9.93
CA VAL A 38 -34.28 -0.56 10.19
C VAL A 38 -33.79 -1.90 9.66
N LEU A 39 -34.52 -3.00 9.95
CA LEU A 39 -34.15 -4.33 9.48
C LEU A 39 -34.13 -4.41 7.94
N ALA A 40 -35.15 -3.88 7.29
CA ALA A 40 -35.21 -3.86 5.82
C ALA A 40 -34.05 -3.07 5.20
N ASN A 41 -33.74 -1.88 5.75
CA ASN A 41 -32.62 -1.06 5.30
C ASN A 41 -31.28 -1.76 5.56
N TYR A 42 -31.09 -2.40 6.71
CA TYR A 42 -29.86 -3.15 7.01
C TYR A 42 -29.68 -4.33 6.06
N GLN A 43 -30.74 -5.07 5.76
CA GLN A 43 -30.70 -6.16 4.77
C GLN A 43 -30.34 -5.65 3.37
N ALA A 44 -30.91 -4.53 2.95
CA ALA A 44 -30.58 -3.91 1.67
C ALA A 44 -29.10 -3.50 1.61
N LEU A 45 -28.57 -2.83 2.66
CA LEU A 45 -27.18 -2.39 2.73
C LEU A 45 -26.18 -3.56 2.82
N THR A 46 -26.56 -4.67 3.49
CA THR A 46 -25.68 -5.85 3.58
C THR A 46 -25.64 -6.68 2.31
N SER A 47 -26.72 -6.67 1.52
CA SER A 47 -26.79 -7.37 0.24
C SER A 47 -26.29 -6.53 -0.94
N ASP A 48 -25.94 -5.26 -0.72
CA ASP A 48 -25.41 -4.38 -1.74
C ASP A 48 -24.01 -4.83 -2.18
N GLU A 49 -23.84 -5.05 -3.50
CA GLU A 49 -22.56 -5.48 -4.10
C GLU A 49 -21.41 -4.50 -3.82
N ASP A 50 -21.74 -3.25 -3.59
CA ASP A 50 -20.78 -2.20 -3.26
C ASP A 50 -20.39 -2.17 -1.79
N SER A 51 -21.03 -2.96 -0.93
CA SER A 51 -20.73 -3.11 0.50
C SER A 51 -20.55 -1.76 1.21
N PRO A 52 -21.60 -0.89 1.24
CA PRO A 52 -21.48 0.48 1.76
C PRO A 52 -21.28 0.55 3.29
N LEU A 53 -21.64 -0.51 4.04
CA LEU A 53 -21.39 -0.61 5.48
C LEU A 53 -19.93 -0.85 5.82
N PHE A 54 -19.10 -1.16 4.83
CA PHE A 54 -17.73 -1.58 5.01
C PHE A 54 -16.77 -0.38 5.07
N ASN A 55 -16.08 -0.20 6.19
CA ASN A 55 -15.06 0.84 6.30
C ASN A 55 -13.73 0.37 5.67
N ARG A 56 -13.51 0.76 4.42
CA ARG A 56 -12.34 0.38 3.62
C ARG A 56 -11.02 0.96 4.12
N ALA A 57 -11.05 1.88 5.07
CA ALA A 57 -9.84 2.46 5.63
C ALA A 57 -9.18 1.54 6.68
N ILE A 58 -9.97 0.69 7.36
CA ILE A 58 -9.51 -0.06 8.55
C ILE A 58 -9.97 -1.51 8.57
N ALA A 59 -10.88 -1.93 7.70
CA ALA A 59 -11.47 -3.27 7.80
C ALA A 59 -11.51 -3.97 6.44
N GLY A 60 -11.51 -5.31 6.47
CA GLY A 60 -11.79 -6.22 5.37
C GLY A 60 -10.64 -6.52 4.45
N ASN A 61 -10.88 -6.46 3.14
CA ASN A 61 -9.87 -6.83 2.17
C ASN A 61 -8.69 -5.86 2.20
N THR A 62 -7.52 -6.39 2.50
CA THR A 62 -6.26 -5.64 2.39
C THR A 62 -5.97 -5.32 0.93
N TYR A 63 -5.42 -4.14 0.69
CA TYR A 63 -4.98 -3.70 -0.63
C TYR A 63 -3.48 -3.91 -0.78
N SER A 64 -3.05 -4.31 -1.98
CA SER A 64 -1.62 -4.34 -2.28
C SER A 64 -1.04 -2.92 -2.19
N PRO A 65 0.07 -2.72 -1.47
CA PRO A 65 0.69 -1.41 -1.34
C PRO A 65 1.25 -0.88 -2.67
N GLY A 66 1.51 -1.76 -3.63
CA GLY A 66 2.10 -1.38 -4.91
C GLY A 66 3.41 -0.62 -4.70
N SER A 67 3.66 0.42 -5.52
CA SER A 67 4.90 1.21 -5.48
C SER A 67 5.12 1.99 -4.18
N THR A 68 4.13 2.11 -3.31
CA THR A 68 4.36 2.72 -1.99
C THR A 68 5.27 1.86 -1.11
N PHE A 69 5.33 0.55 -1.36
CA PHE A 69 6.23 -0.37 -0.67
C PHE A 69 7.72 -0.09 -0.95
N LYS A 70 8.05 0.59 -2.06
CA LYS A 70 9.43 1.01 -2.36
C LYS A 70 10.04 1.94 -1.31
N ILE A 71 9.21 2.62 -0.52
CA ILE A 71 9.68 3.39 0.64
C ILE A 71 10.32 2.45 1.66
N ILE A 72 9.70 1.30 1.92
CA ILE A 72 10.23 0.28 2.83
C ILE A 72 11.53 -0.31 2.27
N ASP A 73 11.57 -0.63 0.98
CA ASP A 73 12.76 -1.12 0.32
C ASP A 73 13.91 -0.10 0.38
N ALA A 74 13.60 1.20 0.17
CA ALA A 74 14.59 2.26 0.28
C ALA A 74 15.14 2.40 1.71
N VAL A 75 14.28 2.36 2.73
CA VAL A 75 14.70 2.38 4.14
C VAL A 75 15.56 1.17 4.46
N ALA A 76 15.14 -0.03 4.06
CA ALA A 76 15.91 -1.25 4.25
C ALA A 76 17.31 -1.16 3.60
N ALA A 77 17.37 -0.56 2.40
CA ALA A 77 18.63 -0.35 1.68
C ALA A 77 19.56 0.60 2.44
N LEU A 78 19.06 1.77 2.86
CA LEU A 78 19.85 2.77 3.57
C LEU A 78 20.32 2.27 4.95
N GLU A 79 19.44 1.62 5.71
CA GLU A 79 19.77 1.06 7.01
C GLU A 79 20.71 -0.16 6.95
N SER A 80 20.82 -0.80 5.78
CA SER A 80 21.73 -1.93 5.60
C SER A 80 23.21 -1.54 5.68
N GLY A 81 23.53 -0.27 5.44
CA GLY A 81 24.89 0.23 5.27
C GLY A 81 25.53 -0.17 3.93
N LYS A 82 24.88 -1.02 3.12
CA LYS A 82 25.36 -1.38 1.77
C LYS A 82 25.11 -0.27 0.75
N TYR A 83 24.09 0.56 0.98
CA TYR A 83 23.59 1.56 0.06
C TYR A 83 23.46 2.92 0.71
N ASN A 84 23.55 3.95 -0.09
CA ASN A 84 23.20 5.32 0.23
C ASN A 84 22.37 5.93 -0.92
N ALA A 85 21.82 7.13 -0.73
CA ALA A 85 20.94 7.77 -1.70
C ALA A 85 21.56 7.90 -3.11
N SER A 86 22.88 8.05 -3.19
CA SER A 86 23.65 8.18 -4.43
C SER A 86 24.15 6.85 -4.99
N SER A 87 23.90 5.72 -4.32
CA SER A 87 24.30 4.40 -4.82
C SER A 87 23.64 4.13 -6.17
N VAL A 88 24.44 3.70 -7.13
CA VAL A 88 24.02 3.48 -8.51
C VAL A 88 23.63 2.02 -8.72
N ILE A 89 22.43 1.80 -9.20
CA ILE A 89 21.84 0.48 -9.48
C ILE A 89 21.55 0.39 -10.97
N ALA A 90 21.72 -0.80 -11.55
CA ALA A 90 21.34 -1.06 -12.93
C ALA A 90 19.82 -0.86 -13.11
N ASN A 91 19.43 -0.27 -14.24
CA ASN A 91 18.03 0.03 -14.57
C ASN A 91 17.65 -0.61 -15.91
N PRO A 92 17.64 -1.96 -16.01
CA PRO A 92 17.26 -2.64 -17.24
C PRO A 92 15.76 -2.44 -17.51
N ALA A 93 15.36 -2.57 -18.79
CA ALA A 93 13.96 -2.53 -19.19
C ALA A 93 13.16 -3.67 -18.55
N GLN A 94 13.79 -4.83 -18.44
CA GLN A 94 13.24 -6.05 -17.84
C GLN A 94 14.29 -6.71 -16.97
N LEU A 95 13.87 -7.22 -15.82
CA LEU A 95 14.72 -7.92 -14.87
C LEU A 95 14.24 -9.38 -14.74
N PRO A 96 15.03 -10.38 -15.16
CA PRO A 96 14.71 -11.77 -14.89
C PRO A 96 14.69 -12.06 -13.40
N LEU A 97 13.63 -12.73 -12.93
CA LEU A 97 13.51 -13.12 -11.52
C LEU A 97 14.15 -14.50 -11.31
N PRO A 98 15.12 -14.64 -10.39
CA PRO A 98 15.81 -15.89 -10.14
C PRO A 98 14.87 -17.04 -9.81
N GLY A 99 15.14 -18.23 -10.35
CA GLY A 99 14.34 -19.43 -10.10
C GLY A 99 12.96 -19.45 -10.77
N THR A 100 12.68 -18.50 -11.65
CA THR A 100 11.41 -18.43 -12.39
C THR A 100 11.64 -18.15 -13.87
N ASN A 101 10.58 -18.33 -14.69
CA ASN A 101 10.56 -17.89 -16.09
C ASN A 101 9.92 -16.47 -16.24
N ILE A 102 9.81 -15.74 -15.15
CA ILE A 102 9.15 -14.42 -15.11
C ILE A 102 10.20 -13.35 -15.22
N THR A 103 9.91 -12.31 -16.01
CA THR A 103 10.67 -11.06 -16.06
C THR A 103 9.81 -9.93 -15.49
N LEU A 104 10.41 -9.10 -14.62
CA LEU A 104 9.77 -7.93 -14.05
C LEU A 104 10.03 -6.71 -14.95
N PRO A 105 9.00 -6.10 -15.55
CA PRO A 105 9.14 -4.86 -16.29
C PRO A 105 9.01 -3.63 -15.38
N ASN A 106 9.47 -2.48 -15.87
CA ASN A 106 9.02 -1.20 -15.33
C ASN A 106 7.59 -0.88 -15.83
N TYR A 107 6.95 0.11 -15.21
CA TYR A 107 5.56 0.50 -15.52
C TYR A 107 5.32 0.78 -17.01
N THR A 108 6.30 1.37 -17.70
CA THR A 108 6.21 1.69 -19.14
C THR A 108 6.49 0.48 -20.06
N GLY A 109 6.84 -0.68 -19.51
CA GLY A 109 7.29 -1.87 -20.26
C GLY A 109 8.71 -1.77 -20.82
N GLY A 110 9.37 -0.62 -20.66
CA GLY A 110 10.75 -0.34 -21.08
C GLY A 110 11.65 0.03 -19.91
N GLN A 111 12.77 0.67 -20.23
CA GLN A 111 13.61 1.28 -19.20
C GLN A 111 12.82 2.35 -18.45
N CYS A 112 13.04 2.40 -17.14
CA CYS A 112 12.51 3.48 -16.33
C CYS A 112 13.28 4.75 -16.69
N SER A 113 12.72 5.58 -17.56
CA SER A 113 13.43 6.65 -18.27
C SER A 113 14.53 6.13 -19.23
N THR A 114 15.27 7.02 -19.86
CA THR A 114 16.32 6.69 -20.83
C THR A 114 17.65 6.26 -20.19
N ARG A 115 17.70 6.12 -18.87
CA ARG A 115 18.93 5.80 -18.13
C ARG A 115 19.08 4.30 -17.94
N THR A 116 20.25 3.75 -18.28
CA THR A 116 20.62 2.35 -18.01
C THR A 116 21.02 2.09 -16.56
N GLN A 117 21.30 3.17 -15.81
CA GLN A 117 21.65 3.18 -14.40
C GLN A 117 20.88 4.28 -13.68
N ALA A 118 20.54 4.06 -12.42
CA ALA A 118 19.80 4.99 -11.58
C ALA A 118 20.40 5.04 -10.17
N THR A 119 20.45 6.23 -9.56
CA THR A 119 20.64 6.33 -8.12
C THR A 119 19.37 5.86 -7.40
N ILE A 120 19.47 5.42 -6.14
CA ILE A 120 18.29 5.05 -5.34
C ILE A 120 17.31 6.22 -5.25
N GLU A 121 17.81 7.43 -4.97
CA GLU A 121 17.00 8.65 -4.94
C GLU A 121 16.20 8.85 -6.25
N TRP A 122 16.89 8.77 -7.37
CA TRP A 122 16.25 8.97 -8.67
C TRP A 122 15.27 7.83 -9.00
N ALA A 123 15.63 6.57 -8.71
CA ALA A 123 14.79 5.41 -8.93
C ALA A 123 13.50 5.46 -8.10
N LEU A 124 13.58 5.99 -6.87
CA LEU A 124 12.40 6.21 -6.01
C LEU A 124 11.52 7.33 -6.60
N ALA A 125 12.12 8.46 -6.99
CA ALA A 125 11.38 9.59 -7.58
C ALA A 125 10.64 9.21 -8.87
N GLN A 126 11.21 8.31 -9.68
CA GLN A 126 10.59 7.82 -10.92
C GLN A 126 9.76 6.54 -10.71
N SER A 127 9.75 6.01 -9.51
CA SER A 127 9.05 4.74 -9.19
C SER A 127 9.53 3.55 -10.05
N CYS A 128 10.83 3.46 -10.33
CA CYS A 128 11.41 2.38 -11.12
C CYS A 128 11.26 1.02 -10.41
N ASN A 129 10.82 -0.02 -11.14
CA ASN A 129 10.65 -1.35 -10.56
C ASN A 129 11.96 -2.14 -10.52
N THR A 130 12.70 -2.15 -11.63
CA THR A 130 13.84 -3.05 -11.78
C THR A 130 15.02 -2.74 -10.86
N PRO A 131 15.37 -1.47 -10.54
CA PRO A 131 16.35 -1.17 -9.51
C PRO A 131 15.93 -1.63 -8.12
N PHE A 132 14.67 -1.38 -7.75
CA PHE A 132 14.17 -1.77 -6.41
C PHE A 132 14.08 -3.28 -6.24
N ALA A 133 13.69 -4.02 -7.27
CA ALA A 133 13.72 -5.48 -7.22
C ALA A 133 15.15 -6.03 -7.06
N GLN A 134 16.15 -5.42 -7.68
CA GLN A 134 17.56 -5.81 -7.49
C GLN A 134 18.02 -5.53 -6.05
N ILE A 135 17.69 -4.37 -5.51
CA ILE A 135 17.97 -4.02 -4.11
C ILE A 135 17.33 -5.06 -3.17
N ALA A 136 16.05 -5.38 -3.38
CA ALA A 136 15.34 -6.33 -2.55
C ALA A 136 15.96 -7.74 -2.61
N MET A 137 16.37 -8.19 -3.80
CA MET A 137 17.07 -9.47 -3.96
C MET A 137 18.44 -9.48 -3.27
N ASP A 138 19.20 -8.39 -3.31
CA ASP A 138 20.51 -8.28 -2.66
C ASP A 138 20.40 -8.18 -1.13
N LEU A 139 19.39 -7.52 -0.62
CA LEU A 139 19.15 -7.39 0.82
C LEU A 139 18.58 -8.67 1.43
N GLY A 140 17.81 -9.41 0.66
CA GLY A 140 17.16 -10.66 1.06
C GLY A 140 15.83 -10.43 1.80
N GLN A 141 15.04 -11.50 1.81
CA GLN A 141 13.67 -11.49 2.34
C GLN A 141 13.60 -11.07 3.82
N GLU A 142 14.51 -11.56 4.66
CA GLU A 142 14.47 -11.31 6.11
C GLU A 142 14.61 -9.82 6.44
N ARG A 143 15.53 -9.12 5.77
CA ARG A 143 15.71 -7.69 5.99
C ARG A 143 14.51 -6.87 5.53
N ILE A 144 13.98 -7.17 4.35
CA ILE A 144 12.78 -6.48 3.84
C ILE A 144 11.60 -6.71 4.77
N ALA A 145 11.34 -7.97 5.18
CA ALA A 145 10.27 -8.31 6.12
C ALA A 145 10.43 -7.59 7.45
N LYS A 146 11.65 -7.57 8.01
CA LYS A 146 11.92 -6.89 9.28
C LYS A 146 11.69 -5.38 9.19
N THR A 147 12.08 -4.76 8.10
CA THR A 147 11.81 -3.34 7.87
C THR A 147 10.31 -3.09 7.74
N ALA A 148 9.58 -3.93 6.98
CA ALA A 148 8.13 -3.83 6.86
C ALA A 148 7.41 -3.97 8.22
N GLU A 149 7.84 -4.91 9.08
CA GLU A 149 7.34 -5.04 10.46
C GLU A 149 7.54 -3.76 11.28
N ASN A 150 8.68 -3.09 11.14
CA ASN A 150 8.95 -1.83 11.82
C ASN A 150 8.01 -0.69 11.35
N PHE A 151 7.47 -0.81 10.15
CA PHE A 151 6.40 0.07 9.62
C PHE A 151 4.98 -0.41 9.98
N GLY A 152 4.83 -1.48 10.76
CA GLY A 152 3.54 -1.99 11.22
C GLY A 152 2.91 -3.05 10.32
N TYR A 153 3.58 -3.49 9.26
CA TYR A 153 3.06 -4.58 8.43
C TYR A 153 2.99 -5.88 9.24
N GLY A 154 1.87 -6.61 9.09
CA GLY A 154 1.65 -7.87 9.80
C GLY A 154 1.40 -7.73 11.30
N GLN A 155 1.19 -6.50 11.81
CA GLN A 155 0.87 -6.23 13.20
C GLN A 155 -0.60 -5.84 13.37
N ASP A 156 -1.17 -6.19 14.52
CA ASP A 156 -2.51 -5.73 14.88
C ASP A 156 -2.51 -4.22 15.11
N LEU A 157 -3.32 -3.51 14.35
CA LEU A 157 -3.48 -2.07 14.50
C LEU A 157 -4.24 -1.77 15.80
N LYS A 158 -3.68 -0.91 16.65
CA LYS A 158 -4.33 -0.44 17.88
C LYS A 158 -4.83 0.99 17.67
N ILE A 159 -6.01 1.12 17.12
CA ILE A 159 -6.75 2.37 17.02
C ILE A 159 -8.05 2.26 17.83
N PRO A 160 -8.67 3.37 18.29
CA PRO A 160 -9.92 3.33 19.08
C PRO A 160 -11.16 3.02 18.20
N LEU A 161 -11.00 2.14 17.23
CA LEU A 161 -12.03 1.63 16.32
C LEU A 161 -11.82 0.11 16.16
N THR A 162 -12.91 -0.62 15.91
CA THR A 162 -12.80 -2.06 15.59
C THR A 162 -12.18 -2.22 14.20
N VAL A 163 -11.09 -2.95 14.12
CA VAL A 163 -10.30 -3.21 12.91
C VAL A 163 -10.51 -4.66 12.48
#